data_a2b84f8e262d2c22a0fba13de766280a
#
_entry.id   a2b84f8e262d2c22a0fba13de766280a
#
_cell.length_a   1.000
_cell.length_b   1.000
_cell.length_c   1.000
_cell.angle_alpha   90.00
_cell.angle_beta   90.00
_cell.angle_gamma   90.00
#
_symmetry.space_group_name_H-M   'P 1'
#
loop_
_entity.id
_entity.type
_entity.pdbx_description
1 polymer ?
#
loop_
_entity_poly.entity_id
_entity_poly.type
_entity_poly.pdbx_seq_one_letter_code
_entity_poly.pdbx_strand_id
1 'polypeptide(L)'
;VCERCGVEVTKSRVRRERMGHIELAAPVTHIWFFKGVPSRLGYLLDIAPKDLEKVIYFAAYMVTSVDEEQRHEDLPGLQDEFDNDIANLEKRRNAEIEERAKKVEADLAELEAEGEAKGSARAKLRNSAEREMAAIRVRFDEQIQRLSAVFDRFKNLKPGDMEGDVDLWREMEDRYGDYFEGCMGA
;
A
#
# COMPACT_ATOMS: atom_id res chain seq x y z
N VAL A 1 18.96 34.16 -39.66
CA VAL A 1 18.84 33.90 -38.22
C VAL A 1 17.71 34.76 -37.69
N CYS A 2 16.84 34.19 -36.87
CA CYS A 2 15.74 34.92 -36.21
C CYS A 2 16.34 35.85 -35.13
N GLU A 3 16.08 37.13 -35.19
CA GLU A 3 16.61 38.11 -34.25
C GLU A 3 16.07 37.92 -32.81
N ARG A 4 14.89 37.27 -32.64
CA ARG A 4 14.28 37.02 -31.33
C ARG A 4 14.79 35.77 -30.62
N CYS A 5 15.09 34.71 -31.35
CA CYS A 5 15.40 33.38 -30.76
C CYS A 5 16.72 32.80 -31.25
N GLY A 6 17.44 33.49 -32.10
CA GLY A 6 18.73 33.04 -32.65
C GLY A 6 18.65 31.81 -33.59
N VAL A 7 17.45 31.34 -33.90
CA VAL A 7 17.26 30.15 -34.75
C VAL A 7 17.48 30.52 -36.21
N GLU A 8 18.18 29.67 -36.94
CA GLU A 8 18.40 29.84 -38.37
C GLU A 8 17.07 29.62 -39.13
N VAL A 9 16.73 30.64 -39.98
CA VAL A 9 15.56 30.57 -40.82
C VAL A 9 15.91 29.79 -42.09
N THR A 10 15.37 28.62 -42.24
CA THR A 10 15.62 27.69 -43.36
C THR A 10 14.32 27.13 -43.93
N LYS A 11 14.40 26.38 -45.04
CA LYS A 11 13.24 25.68 -45.58
C LYS A 11 12.71 24.62 -44.60
N SER A 12 11.40 24.42 -44.58
CA SER A 12 10.75 23.43 -43.71
C SER A 12 11.29 21.98 -43.85
N ARG A 13 11.82 21.65 -45.01
CA ARG A 13 12.48 20.35 -45.30
C ARG A 13 13.63 20.07 -44.32
N VAL A 14 14.38 21.06 -43.95
CA VAL A 14 15.56 20.94 -43.05
C VAL A 14 15.17 20.40 -41.66
N ARG A 15 13.95 20.64 -41.19
CA ARG A 15 13.43 20.08 -39.92
C ARG A 15 13.35 18.55 -39.97
N ARG A 16 13.22 17.92 -41.13
CA ARG A 16 13.19 16.45 -41.29
C ARG A 16 14.58 15.86 -41.51
N GLU A 17 15.53 16.69 -41.88
CA GLU A 17 16.90 16.25 -42.19
C GLU A 17 17.83 16.43 -40.97
N ARG A 18 17.51 17.36 -40.08
CA ARG A 18 18.29 17.59 -38.85
C ARG A 18 17.96 16.56 -37.80
N MET A 19 19.00 15.94 -37.28
CA MET A 19 18.92 15.02 -36.15
C MET A 19 19.06 15.81 -34.84
N GLY A 20 18.29 15.39 -33.85
CA GLY A 20 18.36 15.93 -32.49
C GLY A 20 18.04 14.83 -31.48
N HIS A 21 18.25 15.11 -30.22
CA HIS A 21 17.89 14.22 -29.12
C HIS A 21 17.28 15.02 -27.99
N ILE A 22 16.53 14.33 -27.16
CA ILE A 22 16.02 14.81 -25.88
C ILE A 22 16.69 13.94 -24.82
N GLU A 23 17.44 14.56 -23.94
CA GLU A 23 18.02 13.88 -22.79
C GLU A 23 16.93 13.69 -21.74
N LEU A 24 16.70 12.44 -21.34
CA LEU A 24 15.67 12.09 -20.36
C LEU A 24 16.25 12.19 -18.95
N ALA A 25 15.42 12.61 -17.98
CA ALA A 25 15.82 12.72 -16.58
C ALA A 25 16.06 11.34 -15.93
N ALA A 26 15.45 10.28 -16.48
CA ALA A 26 15.59 8.90 -16.01
C ALA A 26 15.66 7.95 -17.22
N PRO A 27 16.30 6.78 -17.07
CA PRO A 27 16.29 5.73 -18.11
C PRO A 27 14.87 5.29 -18.43
N VAL A 28 14.62 4.97 -19.68
CA VAL A 28 13.33 4.43 -20.16
C VAL A 28 13.57 3.20 -21.00
N THR A 29 12.83 2.15 -20.75
CA THR A 29 12.94 0.90 -21.49
C THR A 29 12.53 1.07 -22.95
N HIS A 30 13.43 0.68 -23.87
CA HIS A 30 13.16 0.77 -25.29
C HIS A 30 12.14 -0.29 -25.72
N ILE A 31 11.08 0.14 -26.40
CA ILE A 31 9.93 -0.71 -26.75
C ILE A 31 10.30 -1.93 -27.63
N TRP A 32 11.34 -1.84 -28.44
CA TRP A 32 11.78 -2.97 -29.29
C TRP A 32 12.30 -4.15 -28.47
N PHE A 33 12.91 -3.87 -27.30
CA PHE A 33 13.42 -4.91 -26.42
C PHE A 33 12.34 -5.42 -25.47
N PHE A 34 11.33 -4.61 -25.21
CA PHE A 34 10.22 -4.92 -24.32
C PHE A 34 9.06 -5.63 -25.04
N LYS A 35 8.46 -5.00 -26.09
CA LYS A 35 7.27 -5.51 -26.81
C LYS A 35 7.59 -6.30 -28.08
N GLY A 36 8.85 -6.61 -28.34
CA GLY A 36 9.22 -7.54 -29.43
C GLY A 36 8.70 -8.95 -29.16
N VAL A 37 8.47 -9.71 -30.23
CA VAL A 37 8.10 -11.13 -30.11
C VAL A 37 9.23 -11.99 -30.68
N PRO A 38 9.96 -12.72 -29.82
CA PRO A 38 9.89 -12.79 -28.36
C PRO A 38 10.41 -11.51 -27.68
N SER A 39 9.91 -11.19 -26.46
CA SER A 39 10.44 -10.09 -25.65
C SER A 39 11.86 -10.40 -25.21
N ARG A 40 12.83 -9.60 -25.64
CA ARG A 40 14.24 -9.82 -25.28
C ARG A 40 14.50 -9.63 -23.80
N LEU A 41 13.88 -8.60 -23.19
CA LEU A 41 13.98 -8.34 -21.77
C LEU A 41 13.29 -9.42 -20.95
N GLY A 42 12.07 -9.81 -21.34
CA GLY A 42 11.35 -10.89 -20.65
C GLY A 42 12.13 -12.20 -20.69
N TYR A 43 12.77 -12.51 -21.81
CA TYR A 43 13.58 -13.71 -21.92
C TYR A 43 14.87 -13.63 -21.11
N LEU A 44 15.53 -12.45 -21.07
CA LEU A 44 16.77 -12.25 -20.32
C LEU A 44 16.55 -12.32 -18.80
N LEU A 45 15.42 -11.79 -18.34
CA LEU A 45 15.07 -11.72 -16.92
C LEU A 45 14.23 -12.91 -16.44
N ASP A 46 13.84 -13.81 -17.35
CA ASP A 46 12.91 -14.91 -17.09
C ASP A 46 11.58 -14.44 -16.49
N ILE A 47 11.07 -13.30 -16.99
CA ILE A 47 9.83 -12.68 -16.52
C ILE A 47 8.79 -12.73 -17.66
N ALA A 48 7.57 -13.14 -17.30
CA ALA A 48 6.46 -13.13 -18.25
C ALA A 48 6.20 -11.70 -18.79
N PRO A 49 5.91 -11.51 -20.09
CA PRO A 49 5.72 -10.18 -20.69
C PRO A 49 4.65 -9.32 -19.98
N LYS A 50 3.59 -9.95 -19.48
CA LYS A 50 2.52 -9.26 -18.71
C LYS A 50 3.02 -8.71 -17.39
N ASP A 51 3.89 -9.44 -16.71
CA ASP A 51 4.42 -9.04 -15.42
C ASP A 51 5.50 -7.98 -15.58
N LEU A 52 6.35 -8.14 -16.60
CA LEU A 52 7.29 -7.09 -17.00
C LEU A 52 6.57 -5.78 -17.35
N GLU A 53 5.41 -5.86 -18.01
CA GLU A 53 4.58 -4.69 -18.32
C GLU A 53 4.09 -3.98 -17.06
N LYS A 54 3.64 -4.74 -16.04
CA LYS A 54 3.21 -4.15 -14.75
C LYS A 54 4.33 -3.40 -14.05
N VAL A 55 5.53 -3.97 -14.03
CA VAL A 55 6.71 -3.33 -13.41
C VAL A 55 7.07 -2.05 -14.16
N ILE A 56 7.24 -2.11 -15.48
CA ILE A 56 7.68 -0.97 -16.30
C ILE A 56 6.68 0.20 -16.25
N TYR A 57 5.38 -0.08 -16.19
CA TYR A 57 4.33 0.94 -16.12
C TYR A 57 3.89 1.30 -14.70
N PHE A 58 4.70 1.01 -13.70
CA PHE A 58 4.44 1.36 -12.29
C PHE A 58 3.12 0.80 -11.73
N ALA A 59 2.72 -0.37 -12.21
CA ALA A 59 1.51 -1.06 -11.76
C ALA A 59 1.78 -2.11 -10.69
N ALA A 60 3.02 -2.55 -10.52
CA ALA A 60 3.42 -3.48 -9.47
C ALA A 60 4.91 -3.31 -9.12
N TYR A 61 5.22 -3.51 -7.86
CA TYR A 61 6.59 -3.73 -7.38
C TYR A 61 7.04 -5.16 -7.68
N MET A 62 8.32 -5.31 -7.96
CA MET A 62 8.96 -6.62 -8.07
C MET A 62 10.05 -6.71 -7.00
N VAL A 63 10.04 -7.80 -6.26
CA VAL A 63 11.07 -8.11 -5.27
C VAL A 63 12.34 -8.54 -6.01
N THR A 64 13.44 -7.84 -5.78
CA THR A 64 14.73 -8.11 -6.42
C THR A 64 15.62 -9.00 -5.58
N SER A 65 15.63 -8.80 -4.28
CA SER A 65 16.40 -9.58 -3.33
C SER A 65 15.63 -9.77 -2.02
N VAL A 66 15.92 -10.87 -1.33
CA VAL A 66 15.44 -11.16 0.02
C VAL A 66 16.60 -11.75 0.79
N ASP A 67 16.90 -11.18 1.95
CA ASP A 67 17.84 -11.77 2.90
C ASP A 67 17.13 -12.87 3.71
N GLU A 68 17.15 -14.08 3.18
CA GLU A 68 16.49 -15.22 3.81
C GLU A 68 17.17 -15.66 5.11
N GLU A 69 18.48 -15.47 5.21
CA GLU A 69 19.27 -15.88 6.39
C GLU A 69 18.92 -14.98 7.58
N GLN A 70 19.02 -13.67 7.41
CA GLN A 70 18.68 -12.71 8.44
C GLN A 70 17.17 -12.77 8.80
N ARG A 71 16.30 -12.88 7.80
CA ARG A 71 14.86 -13.06 8.04
C ARG A 71 14.56 -14.30 8.88
N HIS A 72 15.25 -15.42 8.61
CA HIS A 72 15.04 -16.67 9.35
C HIS A 72 15.52 -16.57 10.81
N GLU A 73 16.64 -15.90 11.03
CA GLU A 73 17.18 -15.69 12.39
C GLU A 73 16.25 -14.79 13.22
N ASP A 74 15.75 -13.71 12.64
CA ASP A 74 14.96 -12.71 13.33
C ASP A 74 13.46 -13.03 13.40
N LEU A 75 12.97 -13.98 12.59
CA LEU A 75 11.56 -14.32 12.48
C LEU A 75 10.87 -14.59 13.83
N PRO A 76 11.46 -15.29 14.81
CA PRO A 76 10.83 -15.49 16.11
C PRO A 76 10.59 -14.17 16.87
N GLY A 77 11.57 -13.26 16.85
CA GLY A 77 11.45 -11.93 17.47
C GLY A 77 10.39 -11.07 16.77
N LEU A 78 10.37 -11.08 15.44
CA LEU A 78 9.36 -10.36 14.64
C LEU A 78 7.95 -10.92 14.86
N GLN A 79 7.82 -12.23 15.09
CA GLN A 79 6.52 -12.84 15.44
C GLN A 79 6.05 -12.37 16.81
N ASP A 80 6.92 -12.29 17.80
CA ASP A 80 6.59 -11.79 19.14
C ASP A 80 6.18 -10.32 19.10
N GLU A 81 6.86 -9.48 18.29
CA GLU A 81 6.47 -8.08 18.07
C GLU A 81 5.10 -7.96 17.40
N PHE A 82 4.87 -8.77 16.37
CA PHE A 82 3.58 -8.82 15.68
C PHE A 82 2.45 -9.23 16.63
N ASP A 83 2.65 -10.27 17.44
CA ASP A 83 1.64 -10.74 18.40
C ASP A 83 1.36 -9.67 19.48
N ASN A 84 2.38 -8.93 19.92
CA ASN A 84 2.23 -7.79 20.81
C ASN A 84 1.46 -6.64 20.16
N ASP A 85 1.71 -6.33 18.90
CA ASP A 85 0.99 -5.29 18.15
C ASP A 85 -0.51 -5.64 18.05
N ILE A 86 -0.84 -6.89 17.72
CA ILE A 86 -2.22 -7.37 17.69
C ILE A 86 -2.88 -7.26 19.08
N ALA A 87 -2.20 -7.73 20.12
CA ALA A 87 -2.73 -7.65 21.49
C ALA A 87 -2.97 -6.21 21.93
N ASN A 88 -2.10 -5.28 21.53
CA ASN A 88 -2.27 -3.85 21.79
C ASN A 88 -3.48 -3.26 21.04
N LEU A 89 -3.68 -3.63 19.79
CA LEU A 89 -4.85 -3.21 19.01
C LEU A 89 -6.15 -3.73 19.62
N GLU A 90 -6.18 -4.99 20.02
CA GLU A 90 -7.33 -5.58 20.70
C GLU A 90 -7.63 -4.92 22.04
N LYS A 91 -6.61 -4.63 22.82
CA LYS A 91 -6.75 -3.91 24.10
C LYS A 91 -7.31 -2.50 23.88
N ARG A 92 -6.82 -1.78 22.88
CA ARG A 92 -7.33 -0.45 22.52
C ARG A 92 -8.78 -0.53 22.04
N ARG A 93 -9.12 -1.51 21.18
CA ARG A 93 -10.49 -1.76 20.73
C ARG A 93 -11.43 -1.96 21.93
N ASN A 94 -11.05 -2.83 22.84
CA ASN A 94 -11.88 -3.16 24.01
C ASN A 94 -12.04 -1.96 24.94
N ALA A 95 -10.98 -1.18 25.16
CA ALA A 95 -11.02 0.05 25.97
C ALA A 95 -11.95 1.12 25.36
N GLU A 96 -11.88 1.32 24.04
CA GLU A 96 -12.73 2.30 23.34
C GLU A 96 -14.22 1.87 23.36
N ILE A 97 -14.51 0.58 23.22
CA ILE A 97 -15.85 0.03 23.36
C ILE A 97 -16.37 0.21 24.79
N GLU A 98 -15.55 -0.07 25.80
CA GLU A 98 -15.92 0.09 27.21
C GLU A 98 -16.18 1.56 27.57
N GLU A 99 -15.32 2.47 27.09
CA GLU A 99 -15.53 3.91 27.27
C GLU A 99 -16.86 4.37 26.66
N ARG A 100 -17.15 3.89 25.43
CA ARG A 100 -18.42 4.22 24.77
C ARG A 100 -19.62 3.63 25.52
N ALA A 101 -19.51 2.41 26.00
CA ALA A 101 -20.56 1.76 26.81
C ALA A 101 -20.86 2.55 28.09
N LYS A 102 -19.81 3.00 28.80
CA LYS A 102 -19.96 3.84 30.00
C LYS A 102 -20.65 5.19 29.70
N LYS A 103 -20.32 5.82 28.57
CA LYS A 103 -21.00 7.07 28.14
C LYS A 103 -22.48 6.83 27.88
N VAL A 104 -22.81 5.76 27.17
CA VAL A 104 -24.22 5.42 26.88
C VAL A 104 -25.01 5.13 28.14
N GLU A 105 -24.39 4.48 29.12
CA GLU A 105 -25.01 4.18 30.41
C GLU A 105 -25.28 5.47 31.21
N ALA A 106 -24.33 6.43 31.18
CA ALA A 106 -24.51 7.75 31.77
C ALA A 106 -25.63 8.54 31.07
N ASP A 107 -25.62 8.58 29.73
CA ASP A 107 -26.66 9.28 28.95
C ASP A 107 -28.06 8.67 29.17
N LEU A 108 -28.15 7.34 29.36
CA LEU A 108 -29.42 6.68 29.70
C LEU A 108 -29.90 7.04 31.11
N ALA A 109 -28.98 7.12 32.08
CA ALA A 109 -29.30 7.49 33.45
C ALA A 109 -29.76 8.95 33.53
N GLU A 110 -29.18 9.85 32.76
CA GLU A 110 -29.58 11.25 32.66
C GLU A 110 -30.99 11.40 32.07
N LEU A 111 -31.30 10.68 30.97
CA LEU A 111 -32.64 10.65 30.40
C LEU A 111 -33.70 10.08 31.35
N GLU A 112 -33.32 9.17 32.25
CA GLU A 112 -34.19 8.65 33.31
C GLU A 112 -34.48 9.70 34.39
N ALA A 113 -33.48 10.48 34.78
CA ALA A 113 -33.59 11.51 35.79
C ALA A 113 -34.46 12.69 35.32
N GLU A 114 -34.41 13.02 34.01
CA GLU A 114 -35.21 14.11 33.42
C GLU A 114 -36.71 13.76 33.22
N GLY A 115 -37.12 12.52 33.49
CA GLY A 115 -38.51 12.07 33.37
C GLY A 115 -39.05 12.00 31.95
N GLU A 116 -38.25 12.26 30.95
CA GLU A 116 -38.57 12.22 29.53
C GLU A 116 -38.48 10.81 28.89
N ALA A 117 -38.49 9.76 29.71
CA ALA A 117 -38.25 8.39 29.25
C ALA A 117 -39.34 7.85 28.30
N LYS A 118 -39.51 8.48 27.15
CA LYS A 118 -40.24 7.86 26.02
C LYS A 118 -39.36 6.68 25.54
N GLY A 119 -39.93 5.47 25.59
CA GLY A 119 -39.22 4.24 25.15
C GLY A 119 -38.56 4.36 23.78
N SER A 120 -39.08 5.26 22.91
CA SER A 120 -38.51 5.58 21.61
C SER A 120 -37.15 6.29 21.70
N ALA A 121 -36.94 7.21 22.67
CA ALA A 121 -35.67 7.92 22.83
C ALA A 121 -34.55 6.97 23.31
N ARG A 122 -34.87 6.14 24.29
CA ARG A 122 -33.96 5.09 24.80
C ARG A 122 -33.56 4.08 23.69
N ALA A 123 -34.55 3.63 22.89
CA ALA A 123 -34.29 2.72 21.80
C ALA A 123 -33.38 3.37 20.73
N LYS A 124 -33.59 4.65 20.41
CA LYS A 124 -32.72 5.39 19.48
C LYS A 124 -31.30 5.50 19.99
N LEU A 125 -31.10 5.85 21.27
CA LEU A 125 -29.78 5.98 21.89
C LEU A 125 -29.03 4.65 21.90
N ARG A 126 -29.70 3.55 22.29
CA ARG A 126 -29.12 2.20 22.25
C ARG A 126 -28.73 1.77 20.83
N ASN A 127 -29.60 1.97 19.86
CA ASN A 127 -29.33 1.62 18.46
C ASN A 127 -28.17 2.46 17.88
N SER A 128 -28.06 3.74 18.27
CA SER A 128 -26.93 4.57 17.87
C SER A 128 -25.62 4.06 18.47
N ALA A 129 -25.63 3.74 19.76
CA ALA A 129 -24.48 3.21 20.47
C ALA A 129 -24.01 1.85 19.92
N GLU A 130 -24.95 0.95 19.62
CA GLU A 130 -24.64 -0.33 19.01
C GLU A 130 -23.96 -0.17 17.64
N ARG A 131 -24.46 0.77 16.83
CA ARG A 131 -23.85 1.09 15.52
C ARG A 131 -22.44 1.65 15.68
N GLU A 132 -22.23 2.55 16.63
CA GLU A 132 -20.92 3.15 16.90
C GLU A 132 -19.94 2.09 17.44
N MET A 133 -20.36 1.24 18.38
CA MET A 133 -19.54 0.13 18.87
C MET A 133 -19.22 -0.89 17.77
N ALA A 134 -20.18 -1.16 16.87
CA ALA A 134 -19.93 -2.01 15.70
C ALA A 134 -18.92 -1.36 14.74
N ALA A 135 -19.01 -0.06 14.48
CA ALA A 135 -18.05 0.67 13.66
C ALA A 135 -16.63 0.67 14.26
N ILE A 136 -16.51 0.80 15.59
CA ILE A 136 -15.23 0.67 16.30
C ILE A 136 -14.64 -0.74 16.06
N ARG A 137 -15.44 -1.80 16.24
CA ARG A 137 -14.97 -3.18 15.99
C ARG A 137 -14.47 -3.34 14.56
N VAL A 138 -15.27 -2.95 13.56
CA VAL A 138 -14.90 -3.08 12.15
C VAL A 138 -13.57 -2.36 11.88
N ARG A 139 -13.41 -1.12 12.35
CA ARG A 139 -12.18 -0.35 12.16
C ARG A 139 -10.93 -1.04 12.72
N PHE A 140 -11.02 -1.61 13.93
CA PHE A 140 -9.89 -2.32 14.52
C PHE A 140 -9.67 -3.69 13.88
N ASP A 141 -10.72 -4.39 13.50
CA ASP A 141 -10.61 -5.67 12.80
C ASP A 141 -9.96 -5.49 11.41
N GLU A 142 -10.27 -4.40 10.69
CA GLU A 142 -9.60 -4.02 9.45
C GLU A 142 -8.10 -3.74 9.66
N GLN A 143 -7.74 -3.03 10.75
CA GLN A 143 -6.33 -2.79 11.09
C GLN A 143 -5.58 -4.08 11.40
N ILE A 144 -6.19 -4.98 12.16
CA ILE A 144 -5.62 -6.29 12.49
C ILE A 144 -5.45 -7.14 11.22
N GLN A 145 -6.46 -7.18 10.36
CA GLN A 145 -6.39 -7.90 9.09
C GLN A 145 -5.28 -7.34 8.18
N ARG A 146 -5.16 -6.01 8.13
CA ARG A 146 -4.10 -5.35 7.36
C ARG A 146 -2.72 -5.73 7.87
N LEU A 147 -2.51 -5.61 9.17
CA LEU A 147 -1.25 -5.99 9.82
C LEU A 147 -0.90 -7.45 9.56
N SER A 148 -1.90 -8.35 9.67
CA SER A 148 -1.72 -9.76 9.39
C SER A 148 -1.36 -10.04 7.92
N ALA A 149 -2.02 -9.34 6.98
CA ALA A 149 -1.73 -9.47 5.55
C ALA A 149 -0.28 -9.03 5.22
N VAL A 150 0.18 -7.92 5.81
CA VAL A 150 1.55 -7.43 5.64
C VAL A 150 2.57 -8.46 6.17
N PHE A 151 2.36 -8.97 7.38
CA PHE A 151 3.27 -9.92 7.99
C PHE A 151 3.29 -11.27 7.26
N ASP A 152 2.13 -11.79 6.86
CA ASP A 152 2.03 -13.03 6.10
C ASP A 152 2.67 -12.91 4.72
N ARG A 153 2.52 -11.75 4.07
CA ARG A 153 3.19 -11.48 2.79
C ARG A 153 4.71 -11.44 2.96
N PHE A 154 5.20 -10.73 3.99
CA PHE A 154 6.63 -10.67 4.31
C PHE A 154 7.23 -12.05 4.58
N LYS A 155 6.59 -12.88 5.39
CA LYS A 155 7.07 -14.24 5.70
C LYS A 155 7.27 -15.10 4.46
N ASN A 156 6.41 -14.94 3.47
CA ASN A 156 6.40 -15.76 2.27
C ASN A 156 7.06 -15.10 1.05
N LEU A 157 7.65 -13.91 1.23
CA LEU A 157 8.25 -13.12 0.16
C LEU A 157 9.46 -13.83 -0.46
N LYS A 158 9.52 -13.84 -1.79
CA LYS A 158 10.62 -14.45 -2.55
C LYS A 158 11.10 -13.49 -3.64
N PRO A 159 12.38 -13.59 -4.04
CA PRO A 159 12.86 -12.88 -5.22
C PRO A 159 12.03 -13.25 -6.46
N GLY A 160 11.64 -12.23 -7.23
CA GLY A 160 10.75 -12.37 -8.38
C GLY A 160 9.26 -12.26 -8.07
N ASP A 161 8.85 -12.23 -6.79
CA ASP A 161 7.47 -11.98 -6.41
C ASP A 161 7.04 -10.58 -6.82
N MET A 162 5.76 -10.45 -7.15
CA MET A 162 5.17 -9.18 -7.56
C MET A 162 4.08 -8.75 -6.58
N GLU A 163 4.06 -7.44 -6.29
CA GLU A 163 3.04 -6.84 -5.45
C GLU A 163 2.39 -5.64 -6.16
N GLY A 164 1.09 -5.74 -6.36
CA GLY A 164 0.30 -4.69 -7.00
C GLY A 164 -0.38 -3.73 -6.03
N ASP A 165 -0.50 -4.09 -4.75
CA ASP A 165 -1.02 -3.21 -3.71
C ASP A 165 0.12 -2.31 -3.19
N VAL A 166 0.12 -1.06 -3.65
CA VAL A 166 1.13 -0.06 -3.30
C VAL A 166 1.13 0.26 -1.80
N ASP A 167 -0.03 0.24 -1.16
CA ASP A 167 -0.13 0.54 0.26
C ASP A 167 0.39 -0.64 1.10
N LEU A 168 0.09 -1.86 0.70
CA LEU A 168 0.65 -3.07 1.32
C LEU A 168 2.17 -3.11 1.16
N TRP A 169 2.69 -2.77 -0.03
CA TRP A 169 4.13 -2.68 -0.27
C TRP A 169 4.80 -1.69 0.68
N ARG A 170 4.26 -0.46 0.78
CA ARG A 170 4.82 0.59 1.65
C ARG A 170 4.83 0.17 3.11
N GLU A 171 3.73 -0.39 3.61
CA GLU A 171 3.67 -0.86 5.00
C GLU A 171 4.66 -2.00 5.26
N MET A 172 4.87 -2.88 4.27
CA MET A 172 5.85 -3.96 4.37
C MET A 172 7.28 -3.42 4.34
N GLU A 173 7.56 -2.44 3.47
CA GLU A 173 8.85 -1.76 3.37
C GLU A 173 9.18 -0.95 4.64
N ASP A 174 8.19 -0.22 5.18
CA ASP A 174 8.36 0.56 6.41
C ASP A 174 8.67 -0.31 7.64
N ARG A 175 8.14 -1.54 7.69
CA ARG A 175 8.34 -2.45 8.83
C ARG A 175 9.51 -3.42 8.65
N TYR A 176 9.72 -3.90 7.44
CA TYR A 176 10.60 -5.03 7.13
C TYR A 176 11.57 -4.73 5.97
N GLY A 177 11.76 -3.47 5.60
CA GLY A 177 12.59 -3.07 4.46
C GLY A 177 14.05 -3.46 4.57
N ASP A 178 14.55 -3.74 5.77
CA ASP A 178 15.92 -4.21 5.98
C ASP A 178 16.14 -5.65 5.47
N TYR A 179 15.10 -6.42 5.22
CA TYR A 179 15.15 -7.83 4.83
C TYR A 179 14.95 -8.08 3.34
N PHE A 180 14.51 -7.09 2.59
CA PHE A 180 14.24 -7.26 1.16
C PHE A 180 14.41 -5.96 0.39
N GLU A 181 14.67 -6.10 -0.89
CA GLU A 181 14.69 -4.99 -1.84
C GLU A 181 13.71 -5.27 -2.97
N GLY A 182 13.15 -4.20 -3.51
CA GLY A 182 12.29 -4.28 -4.68
C GLY A 182 12.20 -2.96 -5.41
N CYS A 183 11.73 -3.01 -6.64
CA CYS A 183 11.61 -1.84 -7.48
C CYS A 183 10.38 -1.91 -8.38
N MET A 184 9.98 -0.76 -8.88
CA MET A 184 9.08 -0.64 -10.01
C MET A 184 9.58 0.48 -10.95
N GLY A 185 9.17 0.43 -12.22
CA GLY A 185 9.56 1.36 -13.24
C GLY A 185 10.53 0.78 -14.25
N ALA A 186 11.00 1.65 -15.15
CA ALA A 186 11.86 1.28 -16.27
C ALA A 186 13.33 1.44 -15.95
#